data_dbd04e3f8bdd0b5831fdf9011103f97e
#
_entry.id   dbd04e3f8bdd0b5831fdf9011103f97e
#
_cell.length_a   1.000
_cell.length_b   1.000
_cell.length_c   1.000
_cell.angle_alpha   90.00
_cell.angle_beta   90.00
_cell.angle_gamma   90.00
#
_symmetry.space_group_name_H-M   'P 1'
#
loop_
_entity.id
_entity.type
_entity.pdbx_description
1 polymer ?
#
loop_
_entity_poly.entity_id
_entity_poly.type
_entity_poly.pdbx_seq_one_letter_code
_entity_poly.pdbx_strand_id
1 'polypeptide(L)'
;MSGLSNLLVPAVLFFALGFLARVIRSDLRFPPEMAKALSIYLLVAIGIHGGYELAKADLLTALHALLWAVVLGLTLPVLGYFVLLATRRVDGFNAAAIAAHYGSVSAGTFLTAIAYLKSIGVEYESYPVIMLAVMESPAIVIGLLLAAWTRGRARAGGATAATGGGNLGHILREAFTNGSVVLLIGAMVIGTVATPASIDSIKPFVNDIFMGVLCLFLLEMGLEAARRIEDFRRVGLLLVAFGVLMPVVSGLIGVAIGHGMLGFSIGGTTLVAVLAASASYIAVPPAMRLAVPEANPSLYLTLSLGVTFPFNVVFGIPLYHWVATRVAGV
;
A
#
# COMPACT_ATOMS: atom_id res chain seq x y z
N MET A 1 -20.00 2.51 -18.67
CA MET A 1 -20.70 2.26 -17.37
C MET A 1 -20.53 3.50 -16.52
N SER A 2 -21.60 4.00 -15.91
CA SER A 2 -21.57 5.24 -15.13
C SER A 2 -20.69 5.09 -13.89
N GLY A 3 -19.96 6.13 -13.47
CA GLY A 3 -19.05 6.09 -12.32
C GLY A 3 -19.69 5.63 -10.99
N LEU A 4 -21.03 5.66 -10.89
CA LEU A 4 -21.78 5.14 -9.75
C LEU A 4 -21.80 3.61 -9.66
N SER A 5 -21.75 2.86 -10.77
CA SER A 5 -21.73 1.40 -10.74
C SER A 5 -20.42 0.85 -10.13
N ASN A 6 -19.32 1.62 -10.20
CA ASN A 6 -18.04 1.25 -9.63
C ASN A 6 -18.02 1.31 -8.09
N LEU A 7 -18.92 2.09 -7.47
CA LEU A 7 -19.09 2.19 -6.03
C LEU A 7 -19.96 1.06 -5.46
N LEU A 8 -20.68 0.32 -6.30
CA LEU A 8 -21.57 -0.77 -5.88
C LEU A 8 -20.88 -2.13 -5.80
N VAL A 9 -19.55 -2.16 -5.88
CA VAL A 9 -18.77 -3.39 -5.65
C VAL A 9 -18.88 -3.80 -4.17
N PRO A 10 -19.23 -5.06 -3.84
CA PRO A 10 -19.43 -5.51 -2.46
C PRO A 10 -18.28 -5.11 -1.52
N ALA A 11 -17.05 -5.22 -1.96
CA ALA A 11 -15.86 -4.83 -1.20
C ALA A 11 -15.90 -3.36 -0.75
N VAL A 12 -16.29 -2.43 -1.63
CA VAL A 12 -16.42 -1.00 -1.32
C VAL A 12 -17.62 -0.75 -0.39
N LEU A 13 -18.73 -1.48 -0.59
CA LEU A 13 -19.92 -1.35 0.25
C LEU A 13 -19.66 -1.83 1.69
N PHE A 14 -18.88 -2.92 1.88
CA PHE A 14 -18.48 -3.37 3.21
C PHE A 14 -17.55 -2.37 3.90
N PHE A 15 -16.63 -1.72 3.16
CA PHE A 15 -15.84 -0.61 3.70
C PHE A 15 -16.75 0.55 4.14
N ALA A 16 -17.68 0.96 3.29
CA ALA A 16 -18.63 2.03 3.61
C ALA A 16 -19.53 1.68 4.82
N LEU A 17 -19.95 0.42 4.93
CA LEU A 17 -20.71 -0.08 6.08
C LEU A 17 -19.91 0.02 7.38
N GLY A 18 -18.64 -0.40 7.38
CA GLY A 18 -17.75 -0.29 8.55
C GLY A 18 -17.54 1.16 8.96
N PHE A 19 -17.29 2.03 7.98
CA PHE A 19 -17.16 3.47 8.20
C PHE A 19 -18.44 4.06 8.82
N LEU A 20 -19.59 3.76 8.25
CA LEU A 20 -20.90 4.23 8.74
C LEU A 20 -21.18 3.70 10.15
N ALA A 21 -20.92 2.41 10.42
CA ALA A 21 -21.11 1.82 11.74
C ALA A 21 -20.36 2.59 12.83
N ARG A 22 -19.13 3.02 12.56
CA ARG A 22 -18.36 3.85 13.51
C ARG A 22 -18.95 5.25 13.64
N VAL A 23 -19.39 5.88 12.55
CA VAL A 23 -19.99 7.22 12.55
C VAL A 23 -21.28 7.25 13.40
N ILE A 24 -22.13 6.23 13.25
CA ILE A 24 -23.37 6.11 14.05
C ILE A 24 -23.13 5.55 15.46
N ARG A 25 -21.85 5.34 15.85
CA ARG A 25 -21.43 4.81 17.17
C ARG A 25 -21.99 3.43 17.47
N SER A 26 -22.06 2.55 16.48
CA SER A 26 -22.40 1.15 16.68
C SER A 26 -21.38 0.48 17.62
N ASP A 27 -21.82 -0.55 18.34
CA ASP A 27 -20.97 -1.42 19.17
C ASP A 27 -20.17 -2.45 18.36
N LEU A 28 -20.29 -2.42 17.02
CA LEU A 28 -19.55 -3.29 16.13
C LEU A 28 -18.04 -3.10 16.32
N ARG A 29 -17.36 -4.19 16.70
CA ARG A 29 -15.92 -4.20 16.95
C ARG A 29 -15.30 -5.47 16.39
N PHE A 30 -14.12 -5.33 15.79
CA PHE A 30 -13.28 -6.47 15.45
C PHE A 30 -12.18 -6.60 16.51
N PRO A 31 -11.97 -7.81 17.08
CA PRO A 31 -10.76 -8.07 17.85
C PRO A 31 -9.52 -7.88 16.98
N PRO A 32 -8.43 -7.25 17.49
CA PRO A 32 -7.20 -7.02 16.72
C PRO A 32 -6.62 -8.30 16.10
N GLU A 33 -6.75 -9.42 16.79
CA GLU A 33 -6.28 -10.74 16.33
C GLU A 33 -7.05 -11.22 15.11
N MET A 34 -8.36 -10.94 15.04
CA MET A 34 -9.18 -11.27 13.87
C MET A 34 -8.77 -10.43 12.66
N ALA A 35 -8.60 -9.12 12.82
CA ALA A 35 -8.14 -8.25 11.75
C ALA A 35 -6.79 -8.71 11.18
N LYS A 36 -5.87 -9.11 12.08
CA LYS A 36 -4.57 -9.69 11.70
C LYS A 36 -4.73 -11.04 10.99
N ALA A 37 -5.62 -11.92 11.46
CA ALA A 37 -5.86 -13.21 10.82
C ALA A 37 -6.45 -13.06 9.40
N LEU A 38 -7.39 -12.13 9.20
CA LEU A 38 -7.92 -11.80 7.87
C LEU A 38 -6.81 -11.31 6.93
N SER A 39 -5.93 -10.41 7.40
CA SER A 39 -4.79 -9.92 6.63
C SER A 39 -3.81 -11.05 6.26
N ILE A 40 -3.48 -11.94 7.21
CA ILE A 40 -2.61 -13.10 6.97
C ILE A 40 -3.22 -14.00 5.89
N TYR A 41 -4.50 -14.34 6.00
CA TYR A 41 -5.20 -15.16 5.01
C TYR A 41 -5.12 -14.54 3.60
N LEU A 42 -5.43 -13.25 3.48
CA LEU A 42 -5.44 -12.54 2.20
C LEU A 42 -4.05 -12.51 1.55
N LEU A 43 -2.99 -12.29 2.35
CA LEU A 43 -1.61 -12.33 1.86
C LEU A 43 -1.18 -13.73 1.41
N VAL A 44 -1.58 -14.78 2.13
CA VAL A 44 -1.32 -16.17 1.74
C VAL A 44 -2.04 -16.50 0.43
N ALA A 45 -3.33 -16.18 0.34
CA ALA A 45 -4.13 -16.48 -0.85
C ALA A 45 -3.57 -15.81 -2.11
N ILE A 46 -3.27 -14.49 -2.03
CA ILE A 46 -2.71 -13.77 -3.18
C ILE A 46 -1.28 -14.17 -3.50
N GLY A 47 -0.47 -14.50 -2.46
CA GLY A 47 0.89 -14.98 -2.65
C GLY A 47 0.92 -16.32 -3.40
N ILE A 48 0.13 -17.31 -2.98
CA ILE A 48 0.02 -18.60 -3.64
C ILE A 48 -0.46 -18.43 -5.08
N HIS A 49 -1.53 -17.66 -5.30
CA HIS A 49 -2.06 -17.40 -6.65
C HIS A 49 -1.02 -16.69 -7.54
N GLY A 50 -0.38 -15.63 -7.02
CA GLY A 50 0.66 -14.90 -7.73
C GLY A 50 1.88 -15.75 -8.05
N GLY A 51 2.32 -16.61 -7.12
CA GLY A 51 3.43 -17.54 -7.33
C GLY A 51 3.13 -18.61 -8.39
N TYR A 52 1.92 -19.17 -8.38
CA TYR A 52 1.48 -20.14 -9.38
C TYR A 52 1.44 -19.55 -10.80
N GLU A 53 0.94 -18.34 -10.94
CA GLU A 53 0.95 -17.64 -12.24
C GLU A 53 2.36 -17.20 -12.64
N LEU A 54 3.20 -16.81 -11.67
CA LEU A 54 4.60 -16.44 -11.93
C LEU A 54 5.43 -17.62 -12.46
N ALA A 55 5.15 -18.85 -12.01
CA ALA A 55 5.83 -20.04 -12.52
C ALA A 55 5.63 -20.27 -14.05
N LYS A 56 4.57 -19.66 -14.61
CA LYS A 56 4.24 -19.73 -16.04
C LYS A 56 4.68 -18.48 -16.80
N ALA A 57 5.12 -17.44 -16.08
CA ALA A 57 5.39 -16.13 -16.61
C ALA A 57 6.80 -16.00 -17.20
N ASP A 58 7.00 -14.99 -18.04
CA ASP A 58 8.32 -14.67 -18.60
C ASP A 58 9.25 -14.08 -17.53
N LEU A 59 10.44 -14.69 -17.38
CA LEU A 59 11.45 -14.28 -16.39
C LEU A 59 11.97 -12.86 -16.64
N LEU A 60 12.13 -12.45 -17.89
CA LEU A 60 12.65 -11.13 -18.23
C LEU A 60 11.66 -10.04 -17.82
N THR A 61 10.38 -10.24 -18.08
CA THR A 61 9.30 -9.35 -17.64
C THR A 61 9.21 -9.29 -16.12
N ALA A 62 9.40 -10.43 -15.43
CA ALA A 62 9.45 -10.44 -13.96
C ALA A 62 10.62 -9.61 -13.40
N LEU A 63 11.81 -9.71 -14.00
CA LEU A 63 12.98 -8.92 -13.62
C LEU A 63 12.78 -7.41 -13.89
N HIS A 64 12.14 -7.05 -15.00
CA HIS A 64 11.77 -5.65 -15.27
C HIS A 64 10.76 -5.14 -14.24
N ALA A 65 9.75 -5.91 -13.87
CA ALA A 65 8.80 -5.55 -12.84
C ALA A 65 9.48 -5.34 -11.47
N LEU A 66 10.42 -6.22 -11.10
CA LEU A 66 11.23 -6.09 -9.89
C LEU A 66 12.07 -4.82 -9.90
N LEU A 67 12.74 -4.51 -11.02
CA LEU A 67 13.53 -3.29 -11.16
C LEU A 67 12.66 -2.05 -10.93
N TRP A 68 11.50 -1.97 -11.58
CA TRP A 68 10.60 -0.83 -11.44
C TRP A 68 9.95 -0.76 -10.05
N ALA A 69 9.71 -1.90 -9.39
CA ALA A 69 9.28 -1.92 -7.99
C ALA A 69 10.31 -1.26 -7.07
N VAL A 70 11.60 -1.60 -7.23
CA VAL A 70 12.70 -0.98 -6.49
C VAL A 70 12.80 0.51 -6.82
N VAL A 71 12.74 0.90 -8.10
CA VAL A 71 12.80 2.31 -8.52
C VAL A 71 11.66 3.12 -7.90
N LEU A 72 10.42 2.61 -7.92
CA LEU A 72 9.28 3.27 -7.29
C LEU A 72 9.47 3.38 -5.77
N GLY A 73 9.84 2.28 -5.10
CA GLY A 73 10.09 2.26 -3.65
C GLY A 73 11.22 3.18 -3.19
N LEU A 74 12.18 3.51 -4.06
CA LEU A 74 13.25 4.46 -3.77
C LEU A 74 12.85 5.91 -4.10
N THR A 75 12.16 6.14 -5.23
CA THR A 75 11.91 7.49 -5.76
C THR A 75 10.69 8.16 -5.17
N LEU A 76 9.59 7.43 -4.93
CA LEU A 76 8.36 8.00 -4.38
C LEU A 76 8.54 8.59 -2.97
N PRO A 77 9.27 7.95 -2.02
CA PRO A 77 9.55 8.57 -0.73
C PRO A 77 10.35 9.87 -0.87
N VAL A 78 11.33 9.91 -1.78
CA VAL A 78 12.13 11.12 -2.02
C VAL A 78 11.24 12.25 -2.54
N LEU A 79 10.40 11.97 -3.53
CA LEU A 79 9.42 12.93 -4.05
C LEU A 79 8.50 13.46 -2.94
N GLY A 80 7.88 12.57 -2.18
CA GLY A 80 6.98 12.94 -1.08
C GLY A 80 7.65 13.78 -0.01
N TYR A 81 8.90 13.44 0.34
CA TYR A 81 9.70 14.19 1.31
C TYR A 81 9.93 15.64 0.87
N PHE A 82 10.40 15.85 -0.36
CA PHE A 82 10.68 17.20 -0.84
C PHE A 82 9.41 18.02 -1.07
N VAL A 83 8.31 17.39 -1.51
CA VAL A 83 7.00 18.05 -1.60
C VAL A 83 6.56 18.54 -0.22
N LEU A 84 6.65 17.71 0.82
CA LEU A 84 6.30 18.12 2.20
C LEU A 84 7.19 19.23 2.72
N LEU A 85 8.51 19.16 2.54
CA LEU A 85 9.43 20.21 2.96
C LEU A 85 9.20 21.55 2.26
N ALA A 86 8.84 21.52 0.96
CA ALA A 86 8.55 22.71 0.18
C ALA A 86 7.36 23.50 0.76
N THR A 87 6.45 22.85 1.48
CA THR A 87 5.31 23.51 2.15
C THR A 87 5.73 24.36 3.34
N ARG A 88 6.92 24.12 3.91
CA ARG A 88 7.43 24.74 5.15
C ARG A 88 6.51 24.59 6.36
N ARG A 89 5.54 23.68 6.31
CA ARG A 89 4.56 23.41 7.38
C ARG A 89 4.83 22.11 8.13
N VAL A 90 5.72 21.29 7.61
CA VAL A 90 6.09 19.99 8.16
C VAL A 90 7.59 19.98 8.41
N ASP A 91 7.99 19.59 9.61
CA ASP A 91 9.40 19.41 9.93
C ASP A 91 9.98 18.17 9.21
N GLY A 92 11.31 18.11 9.12
CA GLY A 92 11.97 17.09 8.33
C GLY A 92 11.77 15.67 8.87
N PHE A 93 11.54 15.46 10.16
CA PHE A 93 11.31 14.14 10.73
C PHE A 93 9.92 13.62 10.39
N ASN A 94 8.90 14.47 10.56
CA ASN A 94 7.54 14.15 10.13
C ASN A 94 7.47 13.94 8.62
N ALA A 95 8.16 14.78 7.83
CA ALA A 95 8.22 14.63 6.38
C ALA A 95 8.87 13.30 5.97
N ALA A 96 9.97 12.87 6.62
CA ALA A 96 10.63 11.59 6.35
C ALA A 96 9.74 10.40 6.70
N ALA A 97 9.08 10.43 7.85
CA ALA A 97 8.17 9.37 8.26
C ALA A 97 6.95 9.27 7.33
N ILE A 98 6.29 10.38 7.00
CA ILE A 98 5.18 10.40 6.03
C ILE A 98 5.67 9.88 4.68
N ALA A 99 6.79 10.35 4.18
CA ALA A 99 7.36 9.94 2.90
C ALA A 99 7.62 8.43 2.82
N ALA A 100 8.13 7.81 3.89
CA ALA A 100 8.30 6.36 3.97
C ALA A 100 6.98 5.61 3.78
N HIS A 101 5.87 6.12 4.34
CA HIS A 101 4.55 5.51 4.19
C HIS A 101 4.05 5.61 2.74
N TYR A 102 4.30 6.73 2.05
CA TYR A 102 3.88 7.00 0.66
C TYR A 102 4.81 6.42 -0.41
N GLY A 103 5.97 5.93 -0.04
CA GLY A 103 6.84 5.16 -0.93
C GLY A 103 6.67 3.65 -0.81
N SER A 104 6.07 3.22 0.31
CA SER A 104 5.70 1.83 0.55
C SER A 104 4.28 1.56 0.04
N VAL A 105 3.81 0.34 0.21
CA VAL A 105 2.56 -0.14 -0.38
C VAL A 105 1.51 -0.48 0.68
N SER A 106 0.25 -0.52 0.26
CA SER A 106 -0.88 -0.99 1.07
C SER A 106 -1.44 -2.27 0.47
N ALA A 107 -1.25 -3.39 1.14
CA ALA A 107 -1.85 -4.66 0.75
C ALA A 107 -3.38 -4.55 0.66
N GLY A 108 -4.03 -3.85 1.60
CA GLY A 108 -5.48 -3.64 1.58
C GLY A 108 -5.97 -2.88 0.34
N THR A 109 -5.26 -1.81 -0.07
CA THR A 109 -5.60 -1.07 -1.30
C THR A 109 -5.40 -1.95 -2.54
N PHE A 110 -4.31 -2.71 -2.59
CA PHE A 110 -3.99 -3.61 -3.69
C PHE A 110 -5.03 -4.73 -3.84
N LEU A 111 -5.41 -5.38 -2.73
CA LEU A 111 -6.44 -6.40 -2.70
C LEU A 111 -7.81 -5.86 -3.13
N THR A 112 -8.13 -4.63 -2.74
CA THR A 112 -9.36 -3.94 -3.17
C THR A 112 -9.34 -3.69 -4.68
N ALA A 113 -8.18 -3.31 -5.25
CA ALA A 113 -8.04 -3.12 -6.69
C ALA A 113 -8.21 -4.44 -7.47
N ILE A 114 -7.67 -5.56 -6.95
CA ILE A 114 -7.91 -6.88 -7.53
C ILE A 114 -9.41 -7.22 -7.52
N ALA A 115 -10.09 -6.99 -6.39
CA ALA A 115 -11.53 -7.22 -6.30
C ALA A 115 -12.32 -6.36 -7.30
N TYR A 116 -11.95 -5.08 -7.43
CA TYR A 116 -12.54 -4.17 -8.39
C TYR A 116 -12.35 -4.67 -9.83
N LEU A 117 -11.13 -5.02 -10.25
CA LEU A 117 -10.86 -5.54 -11.59
C LEU A 117 -11.64 -6.83 -11.87
N LYS A 118 -11.68 -7.77 -10.92
CA LYS A 118 -12.48 -8.99 -11.05
C LYS A 118 -13.97 -8.69 -11.20
N SER A 119 -14.51 -7.71 -10.47
CA SER A 119 -15.92 -7.37 -10.53
C SER A 119 -16.36 -6.78 -11.86
N ILE A 120 -15.45 -6.14 -12.59
CA ILE A 120 -15.67 -5.56 -13.92
C ILE A 120 -15.15 -6.45 -15.06
N GLY A 121 -14.68 -7.67 -14.76
CA GLY A 121 -14.20 -8.65 -15.74
C GLY A 121 -12.90 -8.25 -16.44
N VAL A 122 -12.03 -7.46 -15.81
CA VAL A 122 -10.74 -7.05 -16.35
C VAL A 122 -9.64 -7.97 -15.84
N GLU A 123 -8.95 -8.62 -16.76
CA GLU A 123 -7.79 -9.47 -16.47
C GLU A 123 -6.55 -8.63 -16.19
N TYR A 124 -5.57 -9.20 -15.47
CA TYR A 124 -4.31 -8.58 -15.09
C TYR A 124 -3.21 -9.61 -14.97
N GLU A 125 -1.97 -9.19 -15.17
CA GLU A 125 -0.78 -10.00 -14.97
C GLU A 125 -0.47 -10.17 -13.47
N SER A 126 0.22 -11.24 -13.10
CA SER A 126 0.62 -11.53 -11.71
C SER A 126 1.86 -10.77 -11.23
N TYR A 127 2.63 -10.14 -12.14
CA TYR A 127 3.85 -9.38 -11.78
C TYR A 127 3.64 -8.29 -10.73
N PRO A 128 2.51 -7.54 -10.69
CA PRO A 128 2.26 -6.58 -9.61
C PRO A 128 2.23 -7.18 -8.21
N VAL A 129 1.97 -8.51 -8.06
CA VAL A 129 2.04 -9.19 -6.75
C VAL A 129 3.49 -9.25 -6.24
N ILE A 130 4.47 -9.48 -7.13
CA ILE A 130 5.90 -9.42 -6.77
C ILE A 130 6.27 -7.98 -6.40
N MET A 131 5.81 -7.01 -7.19
CA MET A 131 6.07 -5.59 -6.93
C MET A 131 5.54 -5.18 -5.55
N LEU A 132 4.36 -5.66 -5.15
CA LEU A 132 3.80 -5.45 -3.81
C LEU A 132 4.78 -5.88 -2.71
N ALA A 133 5.36 -7.09 -2.84
CA ALA A 133 6.29 -7.62 -1.83
C ALA A 133 7.60 -6.82 -1.75
N VAL A 134 8.12 -6.38 -2.89
CA VAL A 134 9.43 -5.75 -2.99
C VAL A 134 9.39 -4.26 -2.60
N MET A 135 8.33 -3.53 -2.91
CA MET A 135 8.24 -2.08 -2.66
C MET A 135 8.22 -1.71 -1.17
N GLU A 136 7.85 -2.64 -0.26
CA GLU A 136 7.78 -2.34 1.18
C GLU A 136 9.15 -1.93 1.75
N SER A 137 10.20 -2.69 1.46
CA SER A 137 11.52 -2.54 2.09
C SER A 137 12.32 -1.31 1.63
N PRO A 138 12.43 -0.99 0.32
CA PRO A 138 13.16 0.18 -0.15
C PRO A 138 12.64 1.50 0.43
N ALA A 139 11.33 1.64 0.55
CA ALA A 139 10.72 2.85 1.08
C ALA A 139 11.06 3.11 2.56
N ILE A 140 11.13 2.04 3.37
CA ILE A 140 11.57 2.14 4.76
C ILE A 140 13.03 2.63 4.81
N VAL A 141 13.90 2.04 4.00
CA VAL A 141 15.32 2.42 3.94
C VAL A 141 15.48 3.89 3.58
N ILE A 142 14.78 4.35 2.54
CA ILE A 142 14.82 5.77 2.13
C ILE A 142 14.27 6.68 3.22
N GLY A 143 13.15 6.33 3.86
CA GLY A 143 12.61 7.11 4.97
C GLY A 143 13.61 7.29 6.12
N LEU A 144 14.35 6.24 6.44
CA LEU A 144 15.40 6.28 7.46
C LEU A 144 16.60 7.12 7.05
N LEU A 145 17.05 7.03 5.79
CA LEU A 145 18.10 7.87 5.24
C LEU A 145 17.71 9.36 5.25
N LEU A 146 16.46 9.68 4.87
CA LEU A 146 15.94 11.05 4.92
C LEU A 146 15.85 11.58 6.36
N ALA A 147 15.45 10.76 7.32
CA ALA A 147 15.46 11.12 8.73
C ALA A 147 16.90 11.32 9.26
N ALA A 148 17.84 10.46 8.89
CA ALA A 148 19.25 10.61 9.24
C ALA A 148 19.84 11.89 8.64
N TRP A 149 19.53 12.20 7.38
CA TRP A 149 19.92 13.45 6.74
C TRP A 149 19.37 14.68 7.46
N THR A 150 18.08 14.63 7.87
CA THR A 150 17.46 15.68 8.68
C THR A 150 18.19 15.88 10.00
N ARG A 151 18.56 14.80 10.72
CA ARG A 151 19.35 14.87 11.95
C ARG A 151 20.71 15.50 11.72
N GLY A 152 21.39 15.13 10.65
CA GLY A 152 22.70 15.71 10.29
C GLY A 152 22.61 17.21 10.08
N ARG A 153 21.58 17.70 9.39
CA ARG A 153 21.33 19.15 9.19
C ARG A 153 21.01 19.87 10.49
N ALA A 154 20.18 19.29 11.36
CA ALA A 154 19.84 19.87 12.65
C ALA A 154 21.09 20.04 13.55
N ARG A 155 21.99 19.06 13.56
CA ARG A 155 23.27 19.11 14.29
C ARG A 155 24.20 20.20 13.73
N ALA A 156 24.32 20.31 12.41
CA ALA A 156 25.12 21.36 11.76
C ALA A 156 24.59 22.78 12.06
N GLY A 157 23.29 22.92 12.33
CA GLY A 157 22.65 24.14 12.74
C GLY A 157 22.66 24.43 14.25
N GLY A 158 23.43 23.65 15.06
CA GLY A 158 23.59 23.86 16.50
C GLY A 158 22.46 23.28 17.39
N ALA A 159 21.52 22.53 16.84
CA ALA A 159 20.48 21.86 17.61
C ALA A 159 20.98 20.54 18.21
N THR A 160 20.74 20.30 19.51
CA THR A 160 20.95 19.00 20.15
C THR A 160 19.90 18.01 19.68
N ALA A 161 20.20 17.24 18.64
CA ALA A 161 19.30 16.19 18.20
C ALA A 161 19.45 14.95 19.10
N ALA A 162 18.34 14.36 19.52
CA ALA A 162 18.31 13.13 20.27
C ALA A 162 19.11 12.01 19.56
N THR A 163 19.86 11.22 20.32
CA THR A 163 20.70 10.12 19.83
C THR A 163 19.87 8.85 19.51
N GLY A 164 18.79 9.01 18.74
CA GLY A 164 17.97 7.91 18.24
C GLY A 164 18.57 7.35 16.94
N GLY A 165 19.70 6.68 17.00
CA GLY A 165 20.34 5.98 15.88
C GLY A 165 20.26 4.48 16.08
N GLY A 166 19.17 3.84 15.70
CA GLY A 166 19.14 2.40 15.56
C GLY A 166 20.23 1.95 14.57
N ASN A 167 20.89 0.82 14.84
CA ASN A 167 21.87 0.24 13.93
C ASN A 167 21.18 -0.04 12.57
N LEU A 168 21.64 0.56 11.48
CA LEU A 168 21.06 0.43 10.14
C LEU A 168 20.87 -1.05 9.75
N GLY A 169 21.81 -1.93 10.16
CA GLY A 169 21.70 -3.37 9.95
C GLY A 169 20.51 -4.01 10.68
N HIS A 170 20.19 -3.55 11.89
CA HIS A 170 19.02 -4.02 12.63
C HIS A 170 17.72 -3.60 11.94
N ILE A 171 17.66 -2.36 11.48
CA ILE A 171 16.49 -1.81 10.82
C ILE A 171 16.24 -2.47 9.45
N LEU A 172 17.32 -2.69 8.67
CA LEU A 172 17.24 -3.45 7.41
C LEU A 172 16.75 -4.88 7.68
N ARG A 173 17.34 -5.56 8.69
CA ARG A 173 16.88 -6.89 9.08
C ARG A 173 15.40 -6.89 9.44
N GLU A 174 14.94 -5.93 10.23
CA GLU A 174 13.52 -5.80 10.62
C GLU A 174 12.60 -5.58 9.41
N ALA A 175 13.01 -4.74 8.46
CA ALA A 175 12.27 -4.51 7.22
C ALA A 175 12.12 -5.78 6.37
N PHE A 176 13.22 -6.57 6.23
CA PHE A 176 13.20 -7.82 5.46
C PHE A 176 12.60 -9.01 6.22
N THR A 177 12.59 -8.99 7.55
CA THR A 177 11.94 -10.00 8.39
C THR A 177 10.52 -9.60 8.82
N ASN A 178 9.96 -8.54 8.23
CA ASN A 178 8.58 -8.17 8.44
C ASN A 178 7.65 -9.34 8.11
N GLY A 179 6.72 -9.66 9.01
CA GLY A 179 5.86 -10.83 8.89
C GLY A 179 5.01 -10.84 7.61
N SER A 180 4.56 -9.68 7.14
CA SER A 180 3.78 -9.57 5.89
C SER A 180 4.64 -9.87 4.67
N VAL A 181 5.88 -9.37 4.62
CA VAL A 181 6.83 -9.61 3.52
C VAL A 181 7.23 -11.08 3.48
N VAL A 182 7.64 -11.65 4.63
CA VAL A 182 8.02 -13.07 4.73
C VAL A 182 6.86 -13.98 4.32
N LEU A 183 5.64 -13.66 4.77
CA LEU A 183 4.44 -14.44 4.48
C LEU A 183 4.10 -14.39 2.98
N LEU A 184 4.11 -13.21 2.38
CA LEU A 184 3.78 -13.02 0.96
C LEU A 184 4.81 -13.69 0.07
N ILE A 185 6.12 -13.47 0.30
CA ILE A 185 7.19 -14.13 -0.46
C ILE A 185 7.16 -15.65 -0.26
N GLY A 186 7.00 -16.12 0.98
CA GLY A 186 6.88 -17.53 1.30
C GLY A 186 5.69 -18.19 0.59
N ALA A 187 4.53 -17.55 0.60
CA ALA A 187 3.35 -18.03 -0.11
C ALA A 187 3.55 -18.02 -1.64
N MET A 188 4.27 -17.02 -2.19
CA MET A 188 4.63 -17.01 -3.61
C MET A 188 5.57 -18.18 -3.98
N VAL A 189 6.60 -18.45 -3.16
CA VAL A 189 7.48 -19.60 -3.38
C VAL A 189 6.69 -20.89 -3.34
N ILE A 190 5.78 -21.07 -2.39
CA ILE A 190 4.89 -22.24 -2.32
C ILE A 190 4.06 -22.35 -3.61
N GLY A 191 3.44 -21.26 -4.06
CA GLY A 191 2.66 -21.24 -5.30
C GLY A 191 3.50 -21.60 -6.54
N THR A 192 4.75 -21.13 -6.59
CA THR A 192 5.68 -21.40 -7.71
C THR A 192 6.12 -22.87 -7.78
N VAL A 193 6.37 -23.51 -6.63
CA VAL A 193 6.89 -24.90 -6.59
C VAL A 193 5.80 -25.96 -6.48
N ALA A 194 4.58 -25.58 -6.14
CA ALA A 194 3.46 -26.50 -5.97
C ALA A 194 2.98 -27.08 -7.33
N THR A 195 2.62 -28.36 -7.32
CA THR A 195 2.04 -28.98 -8.52
C THR A 195 0.61 -28.47 -8.79
N PRO A 196 0.13 -28.48 -10.06
CA PRO A 196 -1.23 -28.09 -10.39
C PRO A 196 -2.29 -28.81 -9.55
N ALA A 197 -2.15 -30.11 -9.35
CA ALA A 197 -3.07 -30.93 -8.55
C ALA A 197 -3.10 -30.47 -7.07
N SER A 198 -1.94 -30.08 -6.51
CA SER A 198 -1.87 -29.54 -5.14
C SER A 198 -2.55 -28.19 -5.03
N ILE A 199 -2.39 -27.31 -6.03
CA ILE A 199 -3.08 -26.01 -6.07
C ILE A 199 -4.59 -26.19 -6.20
N ASP A 200 -5.06 -27.13 -7.06
CA ASP A 200 -6.49 -27.43 -7.20
C ASP A 200 -7.11 -27.92 -5.89
N SER A 201 -6.36 -28.68 -5.07
CA SER A 201 -6.86 -29.16 -3.77
C SER A 201 -7.15 -28.05 -2.76
N ILE A 202 -6.43 -26.92 -2.84
CA ILE A 202 -6.62 -25.76 -1.95
C ILE A 202 -7.39 -24.60 -2.62
N LYS A 203 -7.83 -24.77 -3.86
CA LYS A 203 -8.58 -23.75 -4.61
C LYS A 203 -9.80 -23.19 -3.85
N PRO A 204 -10.62 -24.00 -3.14
CA PRO A 204 -11.70 -23.46 -2.34
C PRO A 204 -11.22 -22.44 -1.29
N PHE A 205 -10.07 -22.72 -0.67
CA PHE A 205 -9.48 -21.85 0.33
C PHE A 205 -8.85 -20.58 -0.30
N VAL A 206 -8.13 -20.73 -1.42
CA VAL A 206 -7.36 -19.61 -2.01
C VAL A 206 -8.24 -18.69 -2.88
N ASN A 207 -9.26 -19.23 -3.56
CA ASN A 207 -10.08 -18.47 -4.52
C ASN A 207 -11.52 -18.25 -4.05
N ASP A 208 -12.22 -19.33 -3.63
CA ASP A 208 -13.68 -19.25 -3.51
C ASP A 208 -14.13 -18.40 -2.33
N ILE A 209 -13.46 -18.49 -1.18
CA ILE A 209 -13.78 -17.67 0.00
C ILE A 209 -13.06 -16.32 0.02
N PHE A 210 -12.10 -16.06 -0.90
CA PHE A 210 -11.26 -14.86 -0.92
C PHE A 210 -12.08 -13.56 -0.87
N MET A 211 -13.09 -13.45 -1.70
CA MET A 211 -13.92 -12.23 -1.77
C MET A 211 -14.71 -11.99 -0.48
N GLY A 212 -15.22 -13.03 0.16
CA GLY A 212 -15.92 -12.92 1.43
C GLY A 212 -15.00 -12.45 2.55
N VAL A 213 -13.80 -13.02 2.64
CA VAL A 213 -12.78 -12.62 3.63
C VAL A 213 -12.31 -11.18 3.38
N LEU A 214 -12.13 -10.79 2.11
CA LEU A 214 -11.79 -9.41 1.74
C LEU A 214 -12.89 -8.42 2.17
N CYS A 215 -14.16 -8.77 2.00
CA CYS A 215 -15.28 -7.93 2.46
C CYS A 215 -15.23 -7.72 3.99
N LEU A 216 -14.97 -8.77 4.79
CA LEU A 216 -14.81 -8.64 6.23
C LEU A 216 -13.59 -7.80 6.60
N PHE A 217 -12.47 -7.97 5.91
CA PHE A 217 -11.29 -7.14 6.10
C PHE A 217 -11.57 -5.66 5.79
N LEU A 218 -12.28 -5.36 4.70
CA LEU A 218 -12.64 -3.97 4.35
C LEU A 218 -13.68 -3.36 5.29
N LEU A 219 -14.58 -4.16 5.85
CA LEU A 219 -15.48 -3.72 6.92
C LEU A 219 -14.67 -3.22 8.13
N GLU A 220 -13.68 -3.98 8.56
CA GLU A 220 -12.78 -3.60 9.65
C GLU A 220 -11.96 -2.34 9.28
N MET A 221 -11.42 -2.28 8.06
CA MET A 221 -10.69 -1.09 7.58
C MET A 221 -11.58 0.16 7.55
N GLY A 222 -12.86 0.03 7.24
CA GLY A 222 -13.84 1.12 7.32
C GLY A 222 -14.03 1.64 8.74
N LEU A 223 -14.17 0.73 9.72
CA LEU A 223 -14.24 1.08 11.15
C LEU A 223 -12.98 1.84 11.60
N GLU A 224 -11.79 1.35 11.23
CA GLU A 224 -10.52 1.97 11.63
C GLU A 224 -10.29 3.31 10.93
N ALA A 225 -10.63 3.44 9.65
CA ALA A 225 -10.55 4.70 8.92
C ALA A 225 -11.43 5.78 9.58
N ALA A 226 -12.67 5.42 9.97
CA ALA A 226 -13.57 6.33 10.65
C ALA A 226 -13.07 6.75 12.06
N ARG A 227 -12.34 5.86 12.76
CA ARG A 227 -11.68 6.22 14.05
C ARG A 227 -10.64 7.32 13.85
N ARG A 228 -9.93 7.33 12.73
CA ARG A 228 -8.89 8.33 12.42
C ARG A 228 -9.43 9.69 12.03
N ILE A 229 -10.71 9.81 11.69
CA ILE A 229 -11.33 11.10 11.35
C ILE A 229 -11.26 12.10 12.52
N GLU A 230 -11.34 11.61 13.76
CA GLU A 230 -11.23 12.47 14.94
C GLU A 230 -9.85 13.19 15.02
N ASP A 231 -8.81 12.59 14.43
CA ASP A 231 -7.45 13.14 14.35
C ASP A 231 -7.28 14.16 13.20
N PHE A 232 -8.24 14.28 12.27
CA PHE A 232 -8.14 15.17 11.10
C PHE A 232 -7.91 16.63 11.47
N ARG A 233 -8.51 17.11 12.57
CA ARG A 233 -8.32 18.48 13.03
C ARG A 233 -6.87 18.78 13.40
N ARG A 234 -6.10 17.75 13.79
CA ARG A 234 -4.68 17.87 14.16
C ARG A 234 -3.77 17.80 12.93
N VAL A 235 -4.20 17.13 11.88
CA VAL A 235 -3.43 16.94 10.64
C VAL A 235 -3.37 18.20 9.79
N GLY A 236 -4.46 18.95 9.74
CA GLY A 236 -4.57 20.21 8.98
C GLY A 236 -4.83 19.99 7.47
N LEU A 237 -5.45 20.98 6.85
CA LEU A 237 -5.92 20.89 5.45
C LEU A 237 -4.80 20.60 4.44
N LEU A 238 -3.60 21.15 4.68
CA LEU A 238 -2.45 20.95 3.79
C LEU A 238 -2.03 19.48 3.70
N LEU A 239 -1.95 18.80 4.84
CA LEU A 239 -1.60 17.37 4.86
C LEU A 239 -2.72 16.51 4.31
N VAL A 240 -3.99 16.88 4.53
CA VAL A 240 -5.12 16.21 3.88
C VAL A 240 -5.03 16.35 2.36
N ALA A 241 -4.72 17.55 1.85
CA ALA A 241 -4.49 17.76 0.41
C ALA A 241 -3.32 16.92 -0.10
N PHE A 242 -2.21 16.82 0.64
CA PHE A 242 -1.11 15.92 0.31
C PHE A 242 -1.59 14.46 0.26
N GLY A 243 -2.39 14.03 1.25
CA GLY A 243 -2.95 12.67 1.33
C GLY A 243 -3.84 12.26 0.16
N VAL A 244 -4.36 13.23 -0.61
CA VAL A 244 -5.15 13.02 -1.83
C VAL A 244 -4.31 13.23 -3.08
N LEU A 245 -3.56 14.32 -3.16
CA LEU A 245 -2.83 14.69 -4.39
C LEU A 245 -1.59 13.82 -4.63
N MET A 246 -0.86 13.47 -3.57
CA MET A 246 0.32 12.61 -3.72
C MET A 246 -0.02 11.23 -4.31
N PRO A 247 -1.07 10.51 -3.84
CA PRO A 247 -1.56 9.30 -4.49
C PRO A 247 -1.90 9.48 -5.97
N VAL A 248 -2.56 10.59 -6.34
CA VAL A 248 -2.90 10.85 -7.74
C VAL A 248 -1.62 10.99 -8.58
N VAL A 249 -0.66 11.81 -8.13
CA VAL A 249 0.62 11.98 -8.84
C VAL A 249 1.38 10.65 -8.94
N SER A 250 1.52 9.94 -7.83
CA SER A 250 2.21 8.65 -7.80
C SER A 250 1.50 7.59 -8.65
N GLY A 251 0.16 7.58 -8.64
CA GLY A 251 -0.65 6.68 -9.47
C GLY A 251 -0.47 6.96 -10.97
N LEU A 252 -0.40 8.23 -11.38
CA LEU A 252 -0.09 8.60 -12.77
C LEU A 252 1.32 8.16 -13.19
N ILE A 253 2.31 8.28 -12.30
CA ILE A 253 3.65 7.72 -12.49
C ILE A 253 3.56 6.20 -12.65
N GLY A 254 2.77 5.53 -11.82
CA GLY A 254 2.52 4.09 -11.91
C GLY A 254 1.87 3.67 -13.22
N VAL A 255 0.90 4.45 -13.75
CA VAL A 255 0.32 4.21 -15.09
C VAL A 255 1.38 4.33 -16.17
N ALA A 256 2.21 5.38 -16.13
CA ALA A 256 3.27 5.59 -17.12
C ALA A 256 4.29 4.43 -17.12
N ILE A 257 4.63 3.90 -15.94
CA ILE A 257 5.52 2.76 -15.80
C ILE A 257 4.83 1.47 -16.24
N GLY A 258 3.63 1.19 -15.76
CA GLY A 258 2.89 -0.04 -16.07
C GLY A 258 2.62 -0.21 -17.56
N HIS A 259 2.12 0.83 -18.21
CA HIS A 259 1.83 0.82 -19.64
C HIS A 259 3.09 1.07 -20.49
N GLY A 260 3.82 2.15 -20.21
CA GLY A 260 4.90 2.62 -21.09
C GLY A 260 6.21 1.84 -20.97
N MET A 261 6.56 1.38 -19.76
CA MET A 261 7.84 0.70 -19.49
C MET A 261 7.70 -0.81 -19.37
N LEU A 262 6.61 -1.29 -18.76
CA LEU A 262 6.38 -2.71 -18.55
C LEU A 262 5.49 -3.34 -19.63
N GLY A 263 4.76 -2.54 -20.42
CA GLY A 263 3.85 -3.03 -21.46
C GLY A 263 2.69 -3.88 -20.92
N PHE A 264 2.28 -3.65 -19.67
CA PHE A 264 1.20 -4.41 -19.05
C PHE A 264 -0.16 -4.08 -19.64
N SER A 265 -1.09 -5.01 -19.53
CA SER A 265 -2.52 -4.82 -19.85
C SER A 265 -3.11 -3.67 -19.02
N ILE A 266 -4.35 -3.29 -19.34
CA ILE A 266 -5.09 -2.27 -18.57
C ILE A 266 -5.17 -2.67 -17.09
N GLY A 267 -5.42 -3.95 -16.80
CA GLY A 267 -5.50 -4.46 -15.44
C GLY A 267 -4.15 -4.41 -14.71
N GLY A 268 -3.09 -4.91 -15.32
CA GLY A 268 -1.74 -4.85 -14.76
C GLY A 268 -1.26 -3.42 -14.55
N THR A 269 -1.48 -2.53 -15.53
CA THR A 269 -1.19 -1.09 -15.42
C THR A 269 -1.96 -0.44 -14.27
N THR A 270 -3.24 -0.77 -14.10
CA THR A 270 -4.05 -0.30 -12.97
C THR A 270 -3.45 -0.75 -11.64
N LEU A 271 -3.01 -2.00 -11.52
CA LEU A 271 -2.40 -2.51 -10.30
C LEU A 271 -1.07 -1.84 -9.98
N VAL A 272 -0.21 -1.58 -10.98
CA VAL A 272 1.04 -0.80 -10.79
C VAL A 272 0.74 0.63 -10.32
N ALA A 273 -0.27 1.26 -10.90
CA ALA A 273 -0.72 2.58 -10.48
C ALA A 273 -1.20 2.59 -9.02
N VAL A 274 -1.98 1.58 -8.63
CA VAL A 274 -2.48 1.43 -7.24
C VAL A 274 -1.33 1.18 -6.27
N LEU A 275 -0.33 0.39 -6.63
CA LEU A 275 0.88 0.20 -5.81
C LEU A 275 1.58 1.55 -5.57
N ALA A 276 1.85 2.29 -6.64
CA ALA A 276 2.51 3.59 -6.56
C ALA A 276 1.68 4.63 -5.78
N ALA A 277 0.35 4.58 -5.87
CA ALA A 277 -0.58 5.51 -5.22
C ALA A 277 -0.94 5.13 -3.79
N SER A 278 -0.55 3.97 -3.31
CA SER A 278 -0.92 3.51 -1.97
C SER A 278 0.03 4.06 -0.90
N ALA A 279 -0.40 3.98 0.35
CA ALA A 279 0.43 4.33 1.50
C ALA A 279 0.36 3.22 2.54
N SER A 280 1.52 2.75 3.01
CA SER A 280 1.59 1.70 4.03
C SER A 280 1.06 2.19 5.37
N TYR A 281 0.32 1.33 6.06
CA TYR A 281 -0.14 1.57 7.42
C TYR A 281 0.09 0.36 8.35
N ILE A 282 0.72 -0.70 7.83
CA ILE A 282 1.03 -1.94 8.57
C ILE A 282 2.54 -2.11 8.75
N ALA A 283 3.32 -2.12 7.65
CA ALA A 283 4.73 -2.47 7.67
C ALA A 283 5.64 -1.29 8.11
N VAL A 284 5.37 -0.08 7.64
CA VAL A 284 6.20 1.11 7.90
C VAL A 284 6.08 1.64 9.32
N PRO A 285 4.89 1.68 9.98
CA PRO A 285 4.74 2.31 11.29
C PRO A 285 5.67 1.76 12.39
N PRO A 286 5.87 0.45 12.56
CA PRO A 286 6.79 -0.08 13.57
C PRO A 286 8.22 0.43 13.36
N ALA A 287 8.72 0.38 12.12
CA ALA A 287 10.05 0.83 11.76
C ALA A 287 10.25 2.33 12.04
N MET A 288 9.26 3.16 11.67
CA MET A 288 9.33 4.60 11.93
C MET A 288 9.24 4.94 13.42
N ARG A 289 8.40 4.25 14.20
CA ARG A 289 8.32 4.46 15.66
C ARG A 289 9.63 4.16 16.36
N LEU A 290 10.34 3.12 15.92
CA LEU A 290 11.62 2.71 16.51
C LEU A 290 12.76 3.65 16.10
N ALA A 291 12.85 3.98 14.82
CA ALA A 291 14.01 4.63 14.24
C ALA A 291 13.90 6.16 14.14
N VAL A 292 12.69 6.70 14.14
CA VAL A 292 12.38 8.14 14.03
C VAL A 292 11.39 8.54 15.13
N PRO A 293 11.79 8.42 16.42
CA PRO A 293 10.90 8.75 17.53
C PRO A 293 10.50 10.23 17.57
N GLU A 294 11.23 11.09 16.84
CA GLU A 294 10.91 12.51 16.68
C GLU A 294 9.66 12.75 15.82
N ALA A 295 9.28 11.80 14.98
CA ALA A 295 8.09 11.91 14.14
C ALA A 295 6.81 11.56 14.92
N ASN A 296 5.74 12.29 14.65
CA ASN A 296 4.45 12.08 15.30
C ASN A 296 3.65 10.96 14.60
N PRO A 297 3.42 9.79 15.27
CA PRO A 297 2.67 8.67 14.69
C PRO A 297 1.25 9.03 14.25
N SER A 298 0.57 9.94 14.94
CA SER A 298 -0.78 10.35 14.55
C SER A 298 -0.83 10.98 13.17
N LEU A 299 0.22 11.73 12.74
CA LEU A 299 0.22 12.37 11.43
C LEU A 299 0.26 11.34 10.30
N TYR A 300 1.27 10.46 10.29
CA TYR A 300 1.44 9.52 9.19
C TYR A 300 0.38 8.42 9.17
N LEU A 301 -0.12 7.96 10.34
CA LEU A 301 -1.20 6.97 10.40
C LEU A 301 -2.55 7.57 9.97
N THR A 302 -2.86 8.79 10.39
CA THR A 302 -4.11 9.45 9.96
C THR A 302 -4.08 9.72 8.46
N LEU A 303 -2.93 10.13 7.91
CA LEU A 303 -2.79 10.34 6.47
C LEU A 303 -2.95 9.04 5.68
N SER A 304 -2.19 8.00 6.01
CA SER A 304 -2.21 6.75 5.24
C SER A 304 -3.54 6.02 5.36
N LEU A 305 -4.09 5.89 6.57
CA LEU A 305 -5.29 5.08 6.83
C LEU A 305 -6.60 5.90 6.82
N GLY A 306 -6.55 7.16 7.29
CA GLY A 306 -7.74 8.01 7.40
C GLY A 306 -8.02 8.85 6.15
N VAL A 307 -7.02 9.13 5.31
CA VAL A 307 -7.16 9.97 4.10
C VAL A 307 -6.91 9.16 2.85
N THR A 308 -5.68 8.65 2.67
CA THR A 308 -5.25 8.04 1.41
C THR A 308 -5.94 6.72 1.14
N PHE A 309 -6.08 5.86 2.15
CA PHE A 309 -6.74 4.57 1.97
C PHE A 309 -8.21 4.73 1.55
N PRO A 310 -9.07 5.51 2.26
CA PRO A 310 -10.44 5.76 1.81
C PRO A 310 -10.52 6.42 0.44
N PHE A 311 -9.65 7.40 0.16
CA PHE A 311 -9.58 8.03 -1.15
C PHE A 311 -9.30 7.01 -2.26
N ASN A 312 -8.30 6.15 -2.08
CA ASN A 312 -7.95 5.14 -3.08
C ASN A 312 -9.07 4.11 -3.27
N VAL A 313 -9.71 3.64 -2.19
CA VAL A 313 -10.79 2.65 -2.27
C VAL A 313 -11.99 3.21 -3.04
N VAL A 314 -12.36 4.47 -2.80
CA VAL A 314 -13.59 5.05 -3.36
C VAL A 314 -13.35 5.71 -4.72
N PHE A 315 -12.25 6.45 -4.86
CA PHE A 315 -11.99 7.29 -6.04
C PHE A 315 -10.73 6.90 -6.80
N GLY A 316 -9.63 6.58 -6.10
CA GLY A 316 -8.32 6.37 -6.70
C GLY A 316 -8.30 5.15 -7.64
N ILE A 317 -8.75 3.99 -7.19
CA ILE A 317 -8.78 2.76 -8.00
C ILE A 317 -9.57 2.96 -9.30
N PRO A 318 -10.83 3.45 -9.28
CA PRO A 318 -11.56 3.77 -10.50
C PRO A 318 -10.85 4.81 -11.40
N LEU A 319 -10.24 5.84 -10.80
CA LEU A 319 -9.49 6.86 -11.52
C LEU A 319 -8.29 6.26 -12.28
N TYR A 320 -7.47 5.45 -11.60
CA TYR A 320 -6.29 4.85 -12.21
C TYR A 320 -6.67 3.86 -13.31
N HIS A 321 -7.74 3.10 -13.12
CA HIS A 321 -8.29 2.23 -14.15
C HIS A 321 -8.77 3.04 -15.38
N TRP A 322 -9.48 4.14 -15.16
CA TRP A 322 -9.92 5.02 -16.23
C TRP A 322 -8.73 5.61 -17.00
N VAL A 323 -7.69 6.09 -16.31
CA VAL A 323 -6.47 6.61 -16.95
C VAL A 323 -5.76 5.50 -17.74
N ALA A 324 -5.59 4.31 -17.16
CA ALA A 324 -4.97 3.17 -17.84
C ALA A 324 -5.71 2.79 -19.13
N THR A 325 -7.05 2.79 -19.10
CA THR A 325 -7.90 2.55 -20.28
C THR A 325 -7.67 3.60 -21.36
N ARG A 326 -7.62 4.90 -20.98
CA ARG A 326 -7.41 6.00 -21.92
C ARG A 326 -6.01 5.98 -22.57
N VAL A 327 -4.98 5.62 -21.80
CA VAL A 327 -3.61 5.53 -22.31
C VAL A 327 -3.45 4.32 -23.22
N ALA A 328 -4.18 3.23 -22.98
CA ALA A 328 -4.20 2.07 -23.86
C ALA A 328 -4.97 2.28 -25.18
N GLY A 329 -5.61 3.44 -25.37
CA GLY A 329 -6.31 3.79 -26.62
C GLY A 329 -7.69 3.14 -26.78
N VAL A 330 -8.31 2.74 -25.68
CA VAL A 330 -9.66 2.10 -25.64
C VAL A 330 -10.71 3.03 -25.05
#